data_902ddf43169a31c620cdbf261aa8b364
#
_entry.id   902ddf43169a31c620cdbf261aa8b364
#
_cell.length_a   1.000
_cell.length_b   1.000
_cell.length_c   1.000
_cell.angle_alpha   90.00
_cell.angle_beta   90.00
_cell.angle_gamma   90.00
#
_symmetry.space_group_name_H-M   'P 1'
#
loop_
_entity.id
_entity.type
_entity.pdbx_description
1 polymer ?
#
loop_
_entity_poly.entity_id
_entity_poly.type
_entity_poly.pdbx_seq_one_letter_code
_entity_poly.pdbx_strand_id
1 'polypeptide(L)'
;VSQLLFNITLIISFMFAASIVREQIIYRVEGINRYKMYRLIYYGCSYGLLGSILMIYTIKIDSTIILDLRFLAVTIVCLYAGMVPAIIAACIIGVMRLLLFGITASGIIGAATIIVMALLSGWMVRLPYRPFIRFQLMNSISLLCVFFSLSFLFKDIKHAATIIICLLPASFIGGCLVYLVGRYIYVSRVTTSQHKKLSKMF
;
A
#
# COMPACT_ATOMS: atom_id res chain seq x y z
N VAL A 1 -14.59 -14.10 -0.70
CA VAL A 1 -13.39 -14.52 -1.47
C VAL A 1 -13.29 -13.70 -2.76
N SER A 2 -14.37 -13.54 -3.56
CA SER A 2 -14.33 -12.80 -4.83
C SER A 2 -13.85 -11.35 -4.69
N GLN A 3 -14.29 -10.63 -3.65
CA GLN A 3 -13.88 -9.23 -3.40
C GLN A 3 -12.40 -9.10 -3.01
N LEU A 4 -11.84 -10.06 -2.27
CA LEU A 4 -10.40 -10.07 -1.95
C LEU A 4 -9.55 -10.32 -3.20
N LEU A 5 -9.98 -11.25 -4.07
CA LEU A 5 -9.32 -11.48 -5.35
C LEU A 5 -9.39 -10.24 -6.25
N PHE A 6 -10.55 -9.58 -6.29
CA PHE A 6 -10.72 -8.33 -7.00
C PHE A 6 -9.76 -7.24 -6.50
N ASN A 7 -9.62 -7.08 -5.18
CA ASN A 7 -8.69 -6.13 -4.58
C ASN A 7 -7.24 -6.41 -4.99
N ILE A 8 -6.81 -7.68 -5.00
CA ILE A 8 -5.46 -8.07 -5.43
C ILE A 8 -5.25 -7.73 -6.91
N THR A 9 -6.21 -8.08 -7.76
CA THR A 9 -6.16 -7.77 -9.20
C THR A 9 -6.12 -6.28 -9.46
N LEU A 10 -6.90 -5.49 -8.72
CA LEU A 10 -6.92 -4.04 -8.80
C LEU A 10 -5.56 -3.44 -8.40
N ILE A 11 -4.94 -3.92 -7.32
CA ILE A 11 -3.60 -3.48 -6.90
C ILE A 11 -2.59 -3.76 -8.02
N ILE A 12 -2.59 -4.96 -8.57
CA ILE A 12 -1.66 -5.37 -9.64
C ILE A 12 -1.85 -4.51 -10.89
N SER A 13 -3.08 -4.36 -11.36
CA SER A 13 -3.41 -3.55 -12.55
C SER A 13 -3.01 -2.09 -12.36
N PHE A 14 -3.27 -1.54 -11.18
CA PHE A 14 -2.88 -0.17 -10.85
C PHE A 14 -1.36 0.00 -10.80
N MET A 15 -0.61 -0.97 -10.27
CA MET A 15 0.85 -0.92 -10.26
C MET A 15 1.43 -0.84 -11.69
N PHE A 16 0.87 -1.58 -12.64
CA PHE A 16 1.26 -1.48 -14.05
C PHE A 16 0.89 -0.11 -14.64
N ALA A 17 -0.35 0.35 -14.46
CA ALA A 17 -0.80 1.65 -14.94
C ALA A 17 0.03 2.80 -14.37
N ALA A 18 0.22 2.85 -13.05
CA ALA A 18 1.06 3.85 -12.40
C ALA A 18 2.51 3.80 -12.88
N SER A 19 2.97 2.61 -13.25
CA SER A 19 4.29 2.43 -13.82
C SER A 19 4.44 3.09 -15.20
N ILE A 20 3.46 2.99 -16.08
CA ILE A 20 3.46 3.60 -17.41
C ILE A 20 3.32 5.13 -17.31
N VAL A 21 2.34 5.60 -16.54
CA VAL A 21 2.07 7.05 -16.36
C VAL A 21 3.28 7.77 -15.76
N ARG A 22 3.98 7.14 -14.82
CA ARG A 22 5.21 7.69 -14.24
C ARG A 22 6.26 8.01 -15.31
N GLU A 23 6.47 7.14 -16.28
CA GLU A 23 7.47 7.39 -17.33
C GLU A 23 7.13 8.67 -18.10
N GLN A 24 5.86 8.85 -18.47
CA GLN A 24 5.41 10.01 -19.22
C GLN A 24 5.53 11.33 -18.43
N ILE A 25 5.20 11.32 -17.14
CA ILE A 25 5.24 12.53 -16.28
C ILE A 25 6.68 12.90 -15.92
N ILE A 26 7.48 11.91 -15.51
CA ILE A 26 8.82 12.16 -14.95
C ILE A 26 9.83 12.57 -16.02
N TYR A 27 9.67 12.11 -17.28
CA TYR A 27 10.54 12.55 -18.37
C TYR A 27 10.42 14.03 -18.71
N ARG A 28 9.35 14.71 -18.29
CA ARG A 28 9.13 16.15 -18.56
C ARG A 28 9.72 17.07 -17.49
N VAL A 29 10.23 16.53 -16.37
CA VAL A 29 10.69 17.35 -15.25
C VAL A 29 12.21 17.52 -15.33
N GLU A 30 12.68 18.74 -15.60
CA GLU A 30 14.08 19.12 -15.57
C GLU A 30 14.50 19.48 -14.13
N GLY A 31 15.70 19.02 -13.71
CA GLY A 31 16.29 19.33 -12.42
C GLY A 31 16.23 18.22 -11.37
N ILE A 32 17.40 17.83 -10.82
CA ILE A 32 17.59 16.67 -9.93
C ILE A 32 16.77 16.78 -8.63
N ASN A 33 16.71 17.95 -8.01
CA ASN A 33 16.00 18.13 -6.74
C ASN A 33 14.47 18.15 -6.94
N ARG A 34 13.98 18.82 -7.98
CA ARG A 34 12.56 18.80 -8.35
C ARG A 34 12.12 17.39 -8.71
N TYR A 35 12.92 16.64 -9.47
CA TYR A 35 12.65 15.25 -9.82
C TYR A 35 12.42 14.35 -8.57
N LYS A 36 13.26 14.50 -7.53
CA LYS A 36 13.13 13.71 -6.29
C LYS A 36 11.81 14.03 -5.57
N MET A 37 11.44 15.29 -5.44
CA MET A 37 10.22 15.73 -4.78
C MET A 37 8.97 15.30 -5.54
N TYR A 38 8.91 15.54 -6.86
CA TYR A 38 7.80 15.10 -7.71
C TYR A 38 7.59 13.58 -7.65
N ARG A 39 8.67 12.82 -7.64
CA ARG A 39 8.61 11.37 -7.50
C ARG A 39 7.97 10.93 -6.18
N LEU A 40 8.33 11.56 -5.06
CA LEU A 40 7.78 11.25 -3.75
C LEU A 40 6.28 11.55 -3.68
N ILE A 41 5.88 12.73 -4.16
CA ILE A 41 4.47 13.15 -4.21
C ILE A 41 3.67 12.24 -5.16
N TYR A 42 4.18 11.95 -6.35
CA TYR A 42 3.52 11.07 -7.32
C TYR A 42 3.21 9.70 -6.73
N TYR A 43 4.20 9.04 -6.11
CA TYR A 43 3.97 7.73 -5.48
C TYR A 43 2.99 7.83 -4.31
N GLY A 44 3.12 8.82 -3.44
CA GLY A 44 2.22 9.04 -2.32
C GLY A 44 0.78 9.24 -2.77
N CYS A 45 0.54 10.14 -3.73
CA CYS A 45 -0.78 10.42 -4.28
C CYS A 45 -1.36 9.21 -5.03
N SER A 46 -0.58 8.57 -5.91
CA SER A 46 -1.05 7.43 -6.69
C SER A 46 -1.48 6.27 -5.81
N TYR A 47 -0.65 5.87 -4.84
CA TYR A 47 -0.99 4.77 -3.93
C TYR A 47 -2.03 5.16 -2.87
N GLY A 48 -2.11 6.45 -2.52
CA GLY A 48 -3.20 6.99 -1.70
C GLY A 48 -4.55 6.88 -2.42
N LEU A 49 -4.61 7.23 -3.70
CA LEU A 49 -5.79 7.04 -4.56
C LEU A 49 -6.15 5.56 -4.71
N LEU A 50 -5.16 4.69 -4.95
CA LEU A 50 -5.40 3.24 -5.00
C LEU A 50 -6.05 2.74 -3.71
N GLY A 51 -5.49 3.09 -2.54
CA GLY A 51 -6.05 2.69 -1.26
C GLY A 51 -7.46 3.23 -1.02
N SER A 52 -7.77 4.42 -1.54
CA SER A 52 -9.11 5.01 -1.50
C SER A 52 -10.10 4.25 -2.39
N ILE A 53 -9.68 3.85 -3.59
CA ILE A 53 -10.50 3.02 -4.51
C ILE A 53 -10.76 1.65 -3.90
N LEU A 54 -9.77 1.03 -3.25
CA LEU A 54 -9.93 -0.26 -2.57
C LEU A 54 -11.01 -0.22 -1.48
N MET A 55 -11.24 0.94 -0.84
CA MET A 55 -12.32 1.09 0.15
C MET A 55 -13.72 1.02 -0.46
N ILE A 56 -13.88 1.38 -1.74
CA ILE A 56 -15.17 1.31 -2.43
C ILE A 56 -15.56 -0.17 -2.66
N TYR A 57 -14.56 -1.02 -2.93
CA TYR A 57 -14.72 -2.46 -3.20
C TYR A 57 -14.35 -3.32 -1.99
N THR A 58 -14.77 -2.91 -0.82
CA THR A 58 -14.44 -3.57 0.45
C THR A 58 -15.51 -4.58 0.88
N ILE A 59 -15.13 -5.53 1.73
CA ILE A 59 -16.06 -6.44 2.40
C ILE A 59 -16.65 -5.70 3.61
N LYS A 60 -17.95 -5.46 3.60
CA LYS A 60 -18.65 -4.93 4.76
C LYS A 60 -18.93 -6.09 5.70
N ILE A 61 -18.37 -6.04 6.90
CA ILE A 61 -18.63 -7.01 7.98
C ILE A 61 -19.87 -6.56 8.76
N ASP A 62 -19.96 -5.25 8.97
CA ASP A 62 -21.07 -4.57 9.63
C ASP A 62 -21.29 -3.22 8.94
N SER A 63 -22.34 -2.50 9.33
CA SER A 63 -22.68 -1.17 8.77
C SER A 63 -21.52 -0.17 8.84
N THR A 64 -20.63 -0.31 9.84
CA THR A 64 -19.50 0.60 10.09
C THR A 64 -18.12 -0.02 9.93
N ILE A 65 -18.03 -1.36 9.85
CA ILE A 65 -16.76 -2.09 9.82
C ILE A 65 -16.53 -2.68 8.45
N ILE A 66 -15.42 -2.26 7.86
CA ILE A 66 -15.00 -2.66 6.52
C ILE A 66 -13.64 -3.36 6.57
N LEU A 67 -13.50 -4.41 5.78
CA LEU A 67 -12.29 -5.19 5.65
C LEU A 67 -11.79 -5.14 4.20
N ASP A 68 -10.58 -4.67 4.01
CA ASP A 68 -9.94 -4.57 2.71
C ASP A 68 -8.42 -4.81 2.81
N LEU A 69 -7.75 -4.87 1.66
CA LEU A 69 -6.30 -5.07 1.54
C LEU A 69 -5.52 -3.77 1.29
N ARG A 70 -6.07 -2.59 1.65
CA ARG A 70 -5.43 -1.28 1.42
C ARG A 70 -4.05 -1.15 2.09
N PHE A 71 -3.81 -1.88 3.18
CA PHE A 71 -2.50 -1.88 3.83
C PHE A 71 -1.40 -2.42 2.90
N LEU A 72 -1.73 -3.31 1.94
CA LEU A 72 -0.78 -3.74 0.92
C LEU A 72 -0.34 -2.58 0.01
N ALA A 73 -1.24 -1.62 -0.28
CA ALA A 73 -0.89 -0.44 -1.05
C ALA A 73 0.15 0.42 -0.30
N VAL A 74 -0.01 0.59 1.01
CA VAL A 74 0.94 1.34 1.86
C VAL A 74 2.26 0.59 2.02
N THR A 75 2.23 -0.74 2.25
CA THR A 75 3.46 -1.53 2.40
C THR A 75 4.28 -1.58 1.11
N ILE A 76 3.64 -1.71 -0.05
CA ILE A 76 4.35 -1.76 -1.33
C ILE A 76 4.98 -0.39 -1.68
N VAL A 77 4.26 0.71 -1.48
CA VAL A 77 4.84 2.03 -1.72
C VAL A 77 5.96 2.33 -0.75
N CYS A 78 5.86 1.89 0.51
CA CYS A 78 6.91 2.02 1.50
C CYS A 78 8.17 1.26 1.08
N LEU A 79 8.03 0.02 0.59
CA LEU A 79 9.15 -0.81 0.17
C LEU A 79 9.93 -0.21 -1.02
N TYR A 80 9.24 0.32 -2.04
CA TYR A 80 9.86 0.78 -3.29
C TYR A 80 10.14 2.30 -3.35
N ALA A 81 9.36 3.10 -2.64
CA ALA A 81 9.49 4.55 -2.66
C ALA A 81 9.91 5.16 -1.32
N GLY A 82 9.85 4.37 -0.24
CA GLY A 82 10.28 4.77 1.11
C GLY A 82 9.17 5.31 2.00
N MET A 83 9.56 5.78 3.19
CA MET A 83 8.66 6.20 4.26
C MET A 83 7.78 7.40 3.89
N VAL A 84 8.36 8.44 3.26
CA VAL A 84 7.63 9.70 2.98
C VAL A 84 6.43 9.47 2.06
N PRO A 85 6.55 8.79 0.90
CA PRO A 85 5.38 8.45 0.08
C PRO A 85 4.35 7.57 0.80
N ALA A 86 4.80 6.66 1.68
CA ALA A 86 3.88 5.82 2.46
C ALA A 86 3.04 6.66 3.44
N ILE A 87 3.63 7.67 4.10
CA ILE A 87 2.90 8.59 4.98
C ILE A 87 1.90 9.43 4.16
N ILE A 88 2.31 9.97 3.01
CA ILE A 88 1.40 10.73 2.14
C ILE A 88 0.21 9.86 1.72
N ALA A 89 0.47 8.63 1.28
CA ALA A 89 -0.59 7.68 0.92
C ALA A 89 -1.51 7.38 2.10
N ALA A 90 -0.96 7.12 3.29
CA ALA A 90 -1.72 6.85 4.50
C ALA A 90 -2.60 8.04 4.92
N CYS A 91 -2.10 9.28 4.80
CA CYS A 91 -2.89 10.48 5.08
C CYS A 91 -4.07 10.62 4.09
N ILE A 92 -3.84 10.42 2.79
CA ILE A 92 -4.91 10.45 1.78
C ILE A 92 -5.96 9.37 2.07
N ILE A 93 -5.54 8.14 2.34
CA ILE A 93 -6.43 7.02 2.69
C ILE A 93 -7.22 7.33 3.98
N GLY A 94 -6.56 7.89 5.00
CA GLY A 94 -7.21 8.27 6.25
C GLY A 94 -8.28 9.34 6.07
N VAL A 95 -7.97 10.41 5.31
CA VAL A 95 -8.92 11.46 4.98
C VAL A 95 -10.10 10.92 4.17
N MET A 96 -9.82 10.14 3.12
CA MET A 96 -10.88 9.53 2.30
C MET A 96 -11.76 8.59 3.10
N ARG A 97 -11.21 7.88 4.09
CA ARG A 97 -12.02 7.06 4.99
C ARG A 97 -13.04 7.88 5.78
N LEU A 98 -12.62 9.02 6.33
CA LEU A 98 -13.52 9.92 7.08
C LEU A 98 -14.56 10.55 6.17
N LEU A 99 -14.21 10.88 4.93
CA LEU A 99 -15.14 11.45 3.94
C LEU A 99 -16.18 10.43 3.46
N LEU A 100 -15.78 9.18 3.21
CA LEU A 100 -16.68 8.15 2.66
C LEU A 100 -17.58 7.52 3.72
N PHE A 101 -17.10 7.35 4.96
CA PHE A 101 -17.82 6.60 6.01
C PHE A 101 -18.20 7.47 7.21
N GLY A 102 -17.94 8.78 7.13
CA GLY A 102 -18.26 9.74 8.19
C GLY A 102 -17.28 9.68 9.36
N ILE A 103 -17.44 10.66 10.29
CA ILE A 103 -16.63 10.78 11.51
C ILE A 103 -17.23 9.85 12.57
N THR A 104 -17.03 8.55 12.39
CA THR A 104 -17.42 7.49 13.32
C THR A 104 -16.21 7.00 14.10
N ALA A 105 -16.43 6.34 15.27
CA ALA A 105 -15.33 5.73 16.02
C ALA A 105 -14.50 4.77 15.14
N SER A 106 -15.17 3.95 14.31
CA SER A 106 -14.50 3.04 13.38
C SER A 106 -13.76 3.78 12.27
N GLY A 107 -14.28 4.92 11.80
CA GLY A 107 -13.61 5.80 10.83
C GLY A 107 -12.31 6.35 11.39
N ILE A 108 -12.34 6.92 12.58
CA ILE A 108 -11.18 7.53 13.25
C ILE A 108 -10.11 6.47 13.57
N ILE A 109 -10.51 5.35 14.18
CA ILE A 109 -9.59 4.24 14.50
C ILE A 109 -8.93 3.71 13.24
N GLY A 110 -9.70 3.49 12.17
CA GLY A 110 -9.16 2.99 10.92
C GLY A 110 -8.24 4.00 10.21
N ALA A 111 -8.50 5.30 10.30
CA ALA A 111 -7.61 6.33 9.80
C ALA A 111 -6.30 6.41 10.63
N ALA A 112 -6.40 6.33 11.94
CA ALA A 112 -5.22 6.28 12.81
C ALA A 112 -4.38 5.02 12.56
N THR A 113 -5.03 3.87 12.43
CA THR A 113 -4.37 2.58 12.16
C THR A 113 -3.52 2.63 10.90
N ILE A 114 -4.02 3.18 9.78
CA ILE A 114 -3.26 3.22 8.52
C ILE A 114 -2.05 4.15 8.62
N ILE A 115 -2.14 5.23 9.39
CA ILE A 115 -1.00 6.13 9.65
C ILE A 115 0.06 5.42 10.51
N VAL A 116 -0.35 4.73 11.57
CA VAL A 116 0.56 3.93 12.41
C VAL A 116 1.26 2.84 11.57
N MET A 117 0.52 2.15 10.71
CA MET A 117 1.10 1.17 9.78
C MET A 117 2.16 1.79 8.87
N ALA A 118 1.91 2.98 8.31
CA ALA A 118 2.87 3.65 7.45
C ALA A 118 4.15 4.01 8.20
N LEU A 119 4.05 4.46 9.46
CA LEU A 119 5.19 4.78 10.31
C LEU A 119 6.00 3.54 10.66
N LEU A 120 5.35 2.46 11.10
CA LEU A 120 5.99 1.18 11.43
C LEU A 120 6.66 0.56 10.20
N SER A 121 5.98 0.56 9.06
CA SER A 121 6.55 0.11 7.77
C SER A 121 7.75 0.95 7.37
N GLY A 122 7.67 2.28 7.55
CA GLY A 122 8.77 3.20 7.27
C GLY A 122 10.00 2.97 8.15
N TRP A 123 9.80 2.53 9.39
CA TRP A 123 10.90 2.11 10.26
C TRP A 123 11.49 0.78 9.80
N MET A 124 10.65 -0.20 9.48
CA MET A 124 11.10 -1.53 9.04
C MET A 124 11.81 -1.52 7.68
N VAL A 125 11.50 -0.58 6.79
CA VAL A 125 12.18 -0.48 5.50
C VAL A 125 13.67 -0.22 5.64
N ARG A 126 14.12 0.28 6.79
CA ARG A 126 15.55 0.55 7.10
C ARG A 126 16.30 -0.69 7.59
N LEU A 127 15.61 -1.78 7.92
CA LEU A 127 16.24 -2.98 8.44
C LEU A 127 17.06 -3.70 7.35
N PRO A 128 18.20 -4.31 7.69
CA PRO A 128 19.12 -4.94 6.73
C PRO A 128 18.67 -6.34 6.28
N TYR A 129 17.37 -6.54 6.08
CA TYR A 129 16.82 -7.80 5.59
C TYR A 129 16.65 -7.82 4.07
N ARG A 130 16.55 -9.04 3.48
CA ARG A 130 16.21 -9.21 2.06
C ARG A 130 14.85 -8.56 1.77
N PRO A 131 14.64 -7.93 0.59
CA PRO A 131 13.42 -7.17 0.27
C PRO A 131 12.13 -7.98 0.46
N PHE A 132 12.14 -9.27 0.12
CA PHE A 132 10.99 -10.16 0.32
C PHE A 132 10.65 -10.35 1.82
N ILE A 133 11.66 -10.66 2.64
CA ILE A 133 11.47 -10.83 4.09
C ILE A 133 10.97 -9.54 4.72
N ARG A 134 11.58 -8.41 4.33
CA ARG A 134 11.17 -7.08 4.78
C ARG A 134 9.71 -6.79 4.45
N PHE A 135 9.29 -7.11 3.23
CA PHE A 135 7.90 -6.93 2.81
C PHE A 135 6.94 -7.79 3.64
N GLN A 136 7.27 -9.07 3.86
CA GLN A 136 6.42 -9.96 4.66
C GLN A 136 6.35 -9.55 6.14
N LEU A 137 7.44 -9.04 6.71
CA LEU A 137 7.43 -8.47 8.06
C LEU A 137 6.51 -7.24 8.15
N MET A 138 6.60 -6.33 7.17
CA MET A 138 5.72 -5.15 7.10
C MET A 138 4.25 -5.58 6.96
N ASN A 139 3.97 -6.60 6.14
CA ASN A 139 2.64 -7.17 5.97
C ASN A 139 2.11 -7.79 7.27
N SER A 140 2.93 -8.58 7.98
CA SER A 140 2.56 -9.18 9.27
C SER A 140 2.27 -8.13 10.34
N ILE A 141 3.08 -7.08 10.44
CA ILE A 141 2.84 -5.96 11.37
C ILE A 141 1.55 -5.22 11.00
N SER A 142 1.28 -5.03 9.72
CA SER A 142 0.02 -4.42 9.28
C SER A 142 -1.19 -5.25 9.72
N LEU A 143 -1.13 -6.57 9.59
CA LEU A 143 -2.18 -7.47 10.09
C LEU A 143 -2.35 -7.39 11.62
N LEU A 144 -1.25 -7.28 12.37
CA LEU A 144 -1.31 -7.07 13.83
C LEU A 144 -1.99 -5.73 14.17
N CYS A 145 -1.66 -4.66 13.46
CA CYS A 145 -2.33 -3.37 13.67
C CYS A 145 -3.84 -3.45 13.37
N VAL A 146 -4.24 -4.17 12.32
CA VAL A 146 -5.66 -4.43 12.02
C VAL A 146 -6.30 -5.24 13.15
N PHE A 147 -5.63 -6.27 13.65
CA PHE A 147 -6.13 -7.10 14.76
C PHE A 147 -6.42 -6.25 16.01
N PHE A 148 -5.45 -5.43 16.44
CA PHE A 148 -5.63 -4.55 17.60
C PHE A 148 -6.77 -3.53 17.38
N SER A 149 -6.84 -2.96 16.18
CA SER A 149 -7.89 -2.02 15.80
C SER A 149 -9.28 -2.66 15.87
N LEU A 150 -9.44 -3.88 15.35
CA LEU A 150 -10.69 -4.63 15.40
C LEU A 150 -11.03 -5.08 16.82
N SER A 151 -10.05 -5.54 17.60
CA SER A 151 -10.26 -5.95 19.00
C SER A 151 -10.76 -4.79 19.85
N PHE A 152 -10.24 -3.59 19.62
CA PHE A 152 -10.71 -2.38 20.29
C PHE A 152 -12.14 -2.02 19.89
N LEU A 153 -12.49 -2.21 18.62
CA LEU A 153 -13.79 -1.84 18.07
C LEU A 153 -14.90 -2.80 18.47
N PHE A 154 -14.65 -4.11 18.39
CA PHE A 154 -15.64 -5.15 18.73
C PHE A 154 -15.77 -5.39 20.24
N LYS A 155 -14.78 -4.99 21.04
CA LYS A 155 -14.66 -5.36 22.45
C LYS A 155 -14.66 -6.88 22.69
N ASP A 156 -14.52 -7.68 21.63
CA ASP A 156 -14.49 -9.13 21.66
C ASP A 156 -13.32 -9.63 20.80
N ILE A 157 -12.32 -10.17 21.50
CA ILE A 157 -11.08 -10.68 20.88
C ILE A 157 -11.35 -11.89 19.98
N LYS A 158 -12.37 -12.71 20.29
CA LYS A 158 -12.69 -13.90 19.51
C LYS A 158 -13.20 -13.52 18.11
N HIS A 159 -14.10 -12.55 18.01
CA HIS A 159 -14.58 -12.04 16.73
C HIS A 159 -13.45 -11.42 15.90
N ALA A 160 -12.61 -10.59 16.50
CA ALA A 160 -11.45 -10.02 15.83
C ALA A 160 -10.48 -11.10 15.33
N ALA A 161 -10.19 -12.11 16.14
CA ALA A 161 -9.31 -13.24 15.78
C ALA A 161 -9.88 -14.03 14.58
N THR A 162 -11.17 -14.34 14.58
CA THR A 162 -11.81 -15.06 13.46
C THR A 162 -11.67 -14.29 12.14
N ILE A 163 -11.89 -12.98 12.16
CA ILE A 163 -11.74 -12.13 10.97
C ILE A 163 -10.30 -12.15 10.46
N ILE A 164 -9.31 -12.04 11.36
CA ILE A 164 -7.90 -12.05 10.97
C ILE A 164 -7.48 -13.41 10.43
N ILE A 165 -7.94 -14.52 11.01
CA ILE A 165 -7.65 -15.87 10.51
C ILE A 165 -8.16 -16.02 9.06
N CYS A 166 -9.32 -15.49 8.74
CA CYS A 166 -9.85 -15.47 7.36
C CYS A 166 -9.06 -14.55 6.42
N LEU A 167 -8.55 -13.40 6.92
CA LEU A 167 -7.80 -12.44 6.12
C LEU A 167 -6.35 -12.86 5.88
N LEU A 168 -5.77 -13.62 6.80
CA LEU A 168 -4.37 -14.00 6.82
C LEU A 168 -3.92 -14.69 5.51
N PRO A 169 -4.58 -15.78 5.02
CA PRO A 169 -4.17 -16.41 3.77
C PRO A 169 -4.28 -15.47 2.57
N ALA A 170 -5.32 -14.65 2.48
CA ALA A 170 -5.50 -13.67 1.41
C ALA A 170 -4.41 -12.60 1.44
N SER A 171 -4.01 -12.14 2.61
CA SER A 171 -2.94 -11.16 2.80
C SER A 171 -1.57 -11.73 2.42
N PHE A 172 -1.26 -12.97 2.83
CA PHE A 172 0.04 -13.58 2.49
C PHE A 172 0.13 -13.93 1.00
N ILE A 173 -0.89 -14.59 0.44
CA ILE A 173 -0.90 -14.95 -0.99
C ILE A 173 -0.94 -13.68 -1.85
N GLY A 174 -1.85 -12.76 -1.55
CA GLY A 174 -1.95 -11.48 -2.24
C GLY A 174 -0.69 -10.65 -2.10
N GLY A 175 -0.09 -10.62 -0.91
CA GLY A 175 1.18 -9.96 -0.66
C GLY A 175 2.33 -10.55 -1.48
N CYS A 176 2.44 -11.88 -1.58
CA CYS A 176 3.43 -12.52 -2.44
C CYS A 176 3.27 -12.12 -3.91
N LEU A 177 2.03 -12.16 -4.43
CA LEU A 177 1.73 -11.76 -5.81
C LEU A 177 2.09 -10.29 -6.06
N VAL A 178 1.63 -9.39 -5.19
CA VAL A 178 1.90 -7.94 -5.28
C VAL A 178 3.41 -7.67 -5.21
N TYR A 179 4.15 -8.37 -4.34
CA TYR A 179 5.59 -8.25 -4.25
C TYR A 179 6.29 -8.72 -5.53
N LEU A 180 5.92 -9.88 -6.08
CA LEU A 180 6.51 -10.42 -7.31
C LEU A 180 6.30 -9.47 -8.49
N VAL A 181 5.09 -8.95 -8.66
CA VAL A 181 4.78 -7.96 -9.71
C VAL A 181 5.57 -6.67 -9.48
N GLY A 182 5.63 -6.16 -8.26
CA GLY A 182 6.41 -4.97 -7.93
C GLY A 182 7.90 -5.15 -8.23
N ARG A 183 8.45 -6.32 -7.90
CA ARG A 183 9.84 -6.69 -8.24
C ARG A 183 10.05 -6.74 -9.75
N TYR A 184 9.14 -7.38 -10.48
CA TYR A 184 9.21 -7.45 -11.94
C TYR A 184 9.23 -6.06 -12.58
N ILE A 185 8.31 -5.19 -12.18
CA ILE A 185 8.25 -3.80 -12.64
C ILE A 185 9.55 -3.05 -12.31
N TYR A 186 10.07 -3.22 -11.09
CA TYR A 186 11.31 -2.57 -10.66
C TYR A 186 12.52 -3.02 -11.49
N VAL A 187 12.73 -4.34 -11.65
CA VAL A 187 13.85 -4.91 -12.41
C VAL A 187 13.78 -4.52 -13.88
N SER A 188 12.62 -4.68 -14.52
CA SER A 188 12.39 -4.30 -15.93
C SER A 188 12.81 -2.85 -16.20
N ARG A 189 12.51 -1.94 -15.26
CA ARG A 189 12.85 -0.52 -15.37
C ARG A 189 14.34 -0.23 -15.24
N VAL A 190 15.01 -0.89 -14.30
CA VAL A 190 16.46 -0.73 -14.12
C VAL A 190 17.17 -1.14 -15.39
N THR A 191 16.77 -2.27 -15.99
CA THR A 191 17.35 -2.77 -17.25
C THR A 191 17.12 -1.79 -18.41
N THR A 192 15.88 -1.31 -18.58
CA THR A 192 15.55 -0.34 -19.65
C THR A 192 16.34 0.97 -19.49
N SER A 193 16.50 1.44 -18.27
CA SER A 193 17.27 2.67 -17.99
C SER A 193 18.77 2.50 -18.32
N GLN A 194 19.34 1.32 -18.06
CA GLN A 194 20.73 1.01 -18.40
C GLN A 194 20.92 0.94 -19.92
N HIS A 195 20.03 0.27 -20.65
CA HIS A 195 20.07 0.23 -22.12
C HIS A 195 20.00 1.62 -22.76
N LYS A 196 19.11 2.50 -22.26
CA LYS A 196 19.02 3.89 -22.76
C LYS A 196 20.28 4.72 -22.48
N LYS A 197 21.00 4.45 -21.39
CA LYS A 197 22.28 5.11 -21.12
C LYS A 197 23.40 4.63 -22.06
N LEU A 198 23.45 3.31 -22.31
CA LEU A 198 24.43 2.72 -23.24
C LEU A 198 24.19 3.21 -24.68
N SER A 199 22.94 3.26 -25.15
CA SER A 199 22.62 3.74 -26.50
C SER A 199 22.88 5.24 -26.75
N LYS A 200 23.11 6.03 -25.70
CA LYS A 200 23.49 7.45 -25.80
C LYS A 200 25.01 7.67 -25.78
N MET A 201 25.78 6.64 -25.49
CA MET A 201 27.25 6.69 -25.46
C MET A 201 27.88 6.20 -26.78
N PHE A 202 27.10 5.60 -27.64
CA PHE A 202 27.41 5.22 -29.01
C PHE A 202 26.61 6.07 -29.99
#